data_5f9a9978f553de3b5f52375cce582ae8
#
_entry.id   5f9a9978f553de3b5f52375cce582ae8
#
_cell.length_a   1.000
_cell.length_b   1.000
_cell.length_c   1.000
_cell.angle_alpha   90.00
_cell.angle_beta   90.00
_cell.angle_gamma   90.00
#
_symmetry.space_group_name_H-M   'P 1'
#
loop_
_entity.id
_entity.type
_entity.pdbx_description
1 polymer ?
#
loop_
_entity_poly.entity_id
_entity_poly.type
_entity_poly.pdbx_seq_one_letter_code
_entity_poly.pdbx_strand_id
1 'polypeptide(L)'
;MKARAAVKNFHTEVPQRTDDQILIFAGAFTGENVTRVVGSYISIPIRIGVQITKGYSLEAGGFVALAITRIFSGKVENGYLWTHPTDSEPVSSKIPIASADYSFSDNISRLDAGVELYGSHSLGANLLLNVGLGVGLIPLFDTHHFKGIPFAMYNIYLNMALGYRFE
;
A
#
# COMPACT_ATOMS: atom_id res chain seq x y z
N MET A 1 -4.77 -2.25 7.60
CA MET A 1 -3.87 -1.34 8.34
C MET A 1 -4.47 0.06 8.34
N LYS A 2 -4.39 0.79 9.44
CA LYS A 2 -4.78 2.22 9.55
C LYS A 2 -3.54 3.00 9.93
N ALA A 3 -3.22 4.06 9.21
CA ALA A 3 -2.11 4.93 9.53
C ALA A 3 -2.60 6.38 9.61
N ARG A 4 -2.07 7.16 10.54
CA ARG A 4 -2.30 8.60 10.66
C ARG A 4 -0.97 9.31 10.50
N ALA A 5 -0.93 10.30 9.62
CA ALA A 5 0.28 11.08 9.37
C ALA A 5 -0.06 12.55 9.15
N ALA A 6 0.82 13.44 9.64
CA ALA A 6 0.80 14.83 9.23
C ALA A 6 1.40 14.96 7.83
N VAL A 7 0.70 15.65 6.95
CA VAL A 7 1.10 15.82 5.56
C VAL A 7 1.37 17.29 5.30
N LYS A 8 2.50 17.56 4.64
CA LYS A 8 2.84 18.92 4.15
C LYS A 8 3.01 18.90 2.64
N ASN A 9 2.43 19.89 1.99
CA ASN A 9 2.59 20.13 0.54
C ASN A 9 2.22 18.91 -0.33
N PHE A 10 1.22 18.14 0.06
CA PHE A 10 0.70 17.06 -0.77
C PHE A 10 -0.15 17.68 -1.89
N HIS A 11 0.27 17.49 -3.15
CA HIS A 11 -0.50 17.92 -4.30
C HIS A 11 -1.73 17.03 -4.45
N THR A 12 -2.90 17.65 -4.42
CA THR A 12 -4.18 16.95 -4.52
C THR A 12 -5.24 17.81 -5.20
N GLU A 13 -6.22 17.14 -5.76
CA GLU A 13 -7.45 17.75 -6.21
C GLU A 13 -8.53 17.43 -5.18
N VAL A 14 -9.17 18.44 -4.63
CA VAL A 14 -10.24 18.27 -3.65
C VAL A 14 -11.55 18.72 -4.29
N PRO A 15 -12.49 17.77 -4.53
CA PRO A 15 -13.83 18.15 -4.95
C PRO A 15 -14.58 18.79 -3.79
N GLN A 16 -15.04 20.01 -3.96
CA GLN A 16 -15.94 20.68 -3.03
C GLN A 16 -17.34 20.74 -3.66
N ARG A 17 -18.31 20.19 -2.97
CA ARG A 17 -19.72 20.24 -3.39
C ARG A 17 -20.37 21.52 -2.87
N THR A 18 -20.69 22.41 -3.76
CA THR A 18 -21.58 23.54 -3.51
C THR A 18 -22.95 23.20 -4.12
N ASP A 19 -24.04 23.75 -3.64
CA ASP A 19 -25.44 23.29 -3.85
C ASP A 19 -25.83 22.91 -5.31
N ASP A 20 -25.12 23.36 -6.34
CA ASP A 20 -25.38 23.01 -7.74
C ASP A 20 -24.11 22.69 -8.59
N GLN A 21 -22.91 22.75 -8.02
CA GLN A 21 -21.68 22.55 -8.78
C GLN A 21 -20.63 21.76 -7.97
N ILE A 22 -19.91 20.90 -8.65
CA ILE A 22 -18.69 20.29 -8.11
C ILE A 22 -17.51 21.15 -8.55
N LEU A 23 -16.94 21.92 -7.63
CA LEU A 23 -15.71 22.66 -7.87
C LEU A 23 -14.52 21.75 -7.48
N ILE A 24 -13.60 21.57 -8.40
CA ILE A 24 -12.36 20.84 -8.15
C ILE A 24 -11.26 21.86 -7.86
N PHE A 25 -10.75 21.87 -6.65
CA PHE A 25 -9.61 22.68 -6.25
C PHE A 25 -8.33 21.87 -6.34
N ALA A 26 -7.42 22.27 -7.21
CA ALA A 26 -6.08 21.70 -7.29
C ALA A 26 -5.11 22.54 -6.46
N GLY A 27 -4.26 21.88 -5.67
CA GLY A 27 -3.31 22.60 -4.84
C GLY A 27 -2.47 21.72 -3.93
N ALA A 28 -1.76 22.36 -3.00
CA ALA A 28 -0.95 21.69 -2.01
C ALA A 28 -1.71 21.62 -0.67
N PHE A 29 -2.04 20.41 -0.23
CA PHE A 29 -2.69 20.19 1.06
C PHE A 29 -1.65 20.12 2.21
N THR A 30 -2.00 20.74 3.32
CA THR A 30 -1.25 20.63 4.58
C THR A 30 -2.25 20.35 5.71
N GLY A 31 -2.09 19.24 6.40
CA GLY A 31 -3.02 18.83 7.47
C GLY A 31 -2.79 17.39 7.94
N GLU A 32 -3.79 16.81 8.54
CA GLU A 32 -3.77 15.41 9.00
C GLU A 32 -4.40 14.49 7.95
N ASN A 33 -3.77 13.34 7.76
CA ASN A 33 -4.25 12.30 6.86
C ASN A 33 -4.42 10.98 7.62
N VAL A 34 -5.59 10.39 7.52
CA VAL A 34 -5.90 9.06 8.06
C VAL A 34 -6.13 8.12 6.89
N THR A 35 -5.17 7.25 6.62
CA THR A 35 -5.23 6.29 5.51
C THR A 35 -5.59 4.89 6.02
N ARG A 36 -6.47 4.22 5.30
CA ARG A 36 -6.80 2.80 5.48
C ARG A 36 -6.37 2.01 4.26
N VAL A 37 -5.53 1.01 4.47
CA VAL A 37 -5.08 0.08 3.43
C VAL A 37 -5.51 -1.34 3.81
N VAL A 38 -6.23 -2.01 2.91
CA VAL A 38 -6.61 -3.42 3.04
C VAL A 38 -6.35 -4.10 1.70
N GLY A 39 -5.57 -5.18 1.72
CA GLY A 39 -5.32 -6.03 0.56
C GLY A 39 -5.46 -7.50 0.94
N SER A 40 -6.07 -8.28 0.07
CA SER A 40 -6.09 -9.74 0.16
C SER A 40 -5.57 -10.29 -1.17
N TYR A 41 -4.65 -11.23 -1.08
CA TYR A 41 -3.98 -11.79 -2.25
C TYR A 41 -4.06 -13.32 -2.24
N ILE A 42 -4.21 -13.91 -3.43
CA ILE A 42 -3.84 -15.31 -3.67
C ILE A 42 -2.46 -15.30 -4.30
N SER A 43 -1.53 -16.04 -3.71
CA SER A 43 -0.14 -16.11 -4.16
C SER A 43 0.24 -17.54 -4.53
N ILE A 44 1.01 -17.67 -5.61
CA ILE A 44 1.62 -18.94 -6.05
C ILE A 44 3.14 -18.76 -5.93
N PRO A 45 3.77 -19.37 -4.91
CA PRO A 45 5.21 -19.32 -4.76
C PRO A 45 5.90 -20.45 -5.54
N ILE A 46 7.12 -20.19 -6.00
CA ILE A 46 8.05 -21.19 -6.55
C ILE A 46 9.35 -21.01 -5.78
N ARG A 47 9.74 -22.05 -5.02
CA ARG A 47 10.91 -21.99 -4.13
C ARG A 47 11.84 -23.17 -4.36
N ILE A 48 13.12 -22.93 -4.13
CA ILE A 48 14.16 -23.94 -4.00
C ILE A 48 14.73 -23.85 -2.59
N GLY A 49 15.00 -24.98 -1.97
CA GLY A 49 15.47 -25.01 -0.59
C GLY A 49 16.62 -25.94 -0.37
N VAL A 50 17.38 -25.65 0.68
CA VAL A 50 18.47 -26.48 1.17
C VAL A 50 18.27 -26.78 2.63
N GLN A 51 18.51 -28.00 3.03
CA GLN A 51 18.55 -28.38 4.43
C GLN A 51 19.95 -28.08 5.00
N ILE A 52 20.01 -27.13 5.94
CA ILE A 52 21.26 -26.70 6.56
C ILE A 52 21.68 -27.68 7.64
N THR A 53 20.72 -28.13 8.45
CA THR A 53 20.90 -29.13 9.50
C THR A 53 19.66 -30.02 9.62
N LYS A 54 19.71 -31.07 10.46
CA LYS A 54 18.55 -31.95 10.69
C LYS A 54 17.27 -31.25 11.18
N GLY A 55 17.36 -29.99 11.60
CA GLY A 55 16.20 -29.26 12.11
C GLY A 55 15.94 -27.94 11.40
N TYR A 56 16.83 -27.51 10.49
CA TYR A 56 16.74 -26.21 9.84
C TYR A 56 16.87 -26.33 8.32
N SER A 57 15.96 -25.66 7.61
CA SER A 57 16.06 -25.47 6.16
C SER A 57 15.91 -23.98 5.80
N LEU A 58 16.50 -23.62 4.68
CA LEU A 58 16.38 -22.31 4.07
C LEU A 58 15.85 -22.47 2.66
N GLU A 59 14.86 -21.68 2.30
CA GLU A 59 14.25 -21.67 0.98
C GLU A 59 14.27 -20.27 0.42
N ALA A 60 14.57 -20.12 -0.86
CA ALA A 60 14.50 -18.87 -1.58
C ALA A 60 13.74 -19.07 -2.90
N GLY A 61 13.03 -18.06 -3.33
CA GLY A 61 12.27 -18.16 -4.57
C GLY A 61 11.58 -16.88 -4.97
N GLY A 62 10.64 -17.06 -5.88
CA GLY A 62 9.76 -15.99 -6.32
C GLY A 62 8.30 -16.35 -6.12
N PHE A 63 7.45 -15.36 -6.26
CA PHE A 63 6.00 -15.54 -6.22
C PHE A 63 5.33 -14.67 -7.27
N VAL A 64 4.12 -15.09 -7.65
CA VAL A 64 3.15 -14.27 -8.36
C VAL A 64 1.89 -14.24 -7.52
N ALA A 65 1.31 -13.07 -7.32
CA ALA A 65 0.14 -12.86 -6.49
C ALA A 65 -0.93 -12.05 -7.22
N LEU A 66 -2.20 -12.46 -7.05
CA LEU A 66 -3.36 -11.77 -7.58
C LEU A 66 -4.17 -11.17 -6.42
N ALA A 67 -4.43 -9.89 -6.48
CA ALA A 67 -5.25 -9.21 -5.50
C ALA A 67 -6.73 -9.53 -5.68
N ILE A 68 -7.37 -10.06 -4.63
CA ILE A 68 -8.82 -10.28 -4.56
C ILE A 68 -9.52 -9.03 -4.04
N THR A 69 -8.98 -8.44 -2.98
CA THR A 69 -9.50 -7.22 -2.37
C THR A 69 -8.42 -6.16 -2.38
N ARG A 70 -8.80 -4.95 -2.77
CA ARG A 70 -7.91 -3.80 -2.82
C ARG A 70 -8.66 -2.58 -2.30
N ILE A 71 -8.28 -2.09 -1.15
CA ILE A 71 -8.86 -0.87 -0.57
C ILE A 71 -7.71 0.04 -0.17
N PHE A 72 -7.69 1.21 -0.76
CA PHE A 72 -6.84 2.32 -0.36
C PHE A 72 -7.71 3.55 -0.30
N SER A 73 -8.16 3.87 0.89
CA SER A 73 -9.03 5.01 1.15
C SER A 73 -8.56 5.76 2.37
N GLY A 74 -8.93 7.01 2.46
CA GLY A 74 -8.60 7.80 3.62
C GLY A 74 -9.39 9.07 3.69
N LYS A 75 -9.03 9.85 4.69
CA LYS A 75 -9.66 11.11 5.02
C LYS A 75 -8.58 12.11 5.39
N VAL A 76 -8.62 13.27 4.78
CA VAL A 76 -7.86 14.42 5.23
C VAL A 76 -8.69 15.20 6.24
N GLU A 77 -8.07 15.65 7.31
CA GLU A 77 -8.73 16.34 8.40
C GLU A 77 -7.91 17.55 8.85
N ASN A 78 -8.59 18.57 9.34
CA ASN A 78 -7.99 19.72 10.03
C ASN A 78 -6.82 20.36 9.28
N GLY A 79 -7.04 20.70 8.01
CA GLY A 79 -5.97 21.21 7.17
C GLY A 79 -6.37 22.40 6.31
N TYR A 80 -5.47 22.72 5.39
CA TYR A 80 -5.64 23.79 4.44
C TYR A 80 -5.17 23.33 3.06
N LEU A 81 -5.93 23.72 2.03
CA LEU A 81 -5.50 23.63 0.65
C LEU A 81 -4.95 24.99 0.21
N TRP A 82 -3.72 25.01 -0.29
CA TRP A 82 -3.11 26.16 -0.93
C TRP A 82 -3.35 26.04 -2.43
N THR A 83 -4.15 26.93 -2.99
CA THR A 83 -4.39 26.97 -4.44
C THR A 83 -3.18 27.54 -5.14
N HIS A 84 -2.94 27.09 -6.37
CA HIS A 84 -1.95 27.72 -7.22
C HIS A 84 -2.50 29.04 -7.77
N PRO A 85 -1.66 30.08 -7.94
CA PRO A 85 -2.05 31.29 -8.63
C PRO A 85 -2.54 30.98 -10.04
N THR A 86 -3.64 31.58 -10.45
CA THR A 86 -4.19 31.51 -11.80
C THR A 86 -4.25 32.93 -12.38
N ASP A 87 -4.53 33.06 -13.67
CA ASP A 87 -4.71 34.37 -14.32
C ASP A 87 -5.86 35.18 -13.69
N SER A 88 -6.86 34.49 -13.13
CA SER A 88 -8.02 35.09 -12.46
C SER A 88 -7.74 35.39 -10.97
N GLU A 89 -6.83 34.63 -10.34
CA GLU A 89 -6.42 34.80 -8.94
C GLU A 89 -4.89 34.75 -8.84
N PRO A 90 -4.21 35.90 -8.96
CA PRO A 90 -2.75 35.96 -8.97
C PRO A 90 -2.10 35.67 -7.62
N VAL A 91 -2.88 35.48 -6.56
CA VAL A 91 -2.40 35.20 -5.20
C VAL A 91 -2.89 33.82 -4.77
N SER A 92 -2.00 33.01 -4.19
CA SER A 92 -2.37 31.74 -3.60
C SER A 92 -3.37 31.96 -2.47
N SER A 93 -4.54 31.32 -2.57
CA SER A 93 -5.57 31.36 -1.54
C SER A 93 -5.41 30.16 -0.60
N LYS A 94 -5.68 30.39 0.68
CA LYS A 94 -5.67 29.37 1.72
C LYS A 94 -7.11 28.96 2.03
N ILE A 95 -7.50 27.77 1.57
CA ILE A 95 -8.85 27.23 1.77
C ILE A 95 -8.82 26.28 2.96
N PRO A 96 -9.58 26.53 4.03
CA PRO A 96 -9.68 25.60 5.15
C PRO A 96 -10.44 24.34 4.73
N ILE A 97 -9.87 23.18 5.02
CA ILE A 97 -10.48 21.87 4.80
C ILE A 97 -10.76 21.24 6.16
N ALA A 98 -12.02 21.18 6.56
CA ALA A 98 -12.41 20.51 7.79
C ALA A 98 -12.27 18.99 7.63
N SER A 99 -12.69 18.46 6.47
CA SER A 99 -12.63 17.05 6.16
C SER A 99 -12.91 16.82 4.67
N ALA A 100 -12.13 15.94 4.05
CA ALA A 100 -12.39 15.42 2.71
C ALA A 100 -11.98 13.94 2.61
N ASP A 101 -12.86 13.13 2.03
CA ASP A 101 -12.58 11.70 1.80
C ASP A 101 -11.92 11.51 0.45
N TYR A 102 -11.06 10.47 0.35
CA TYR A 102 -10.45 10.05 -0.89
C TYR A 102 -10.40 8.53 -1.02
N SER A 103 -10.37 8.04 -2.26
CA SER A 103 -10.16 6.62 -2.55
C SER A 103 -9.30 6.46 -3.79
N PHE A 104 -8.25 5.65 -3.67
CA PHE A 104 -7.37 5.23 -4.75
C PHE A 104 -7.41 3.71 -4.97
N SER A 105 -8.49 3.07 -4.54
CA SER A 105 -8.64 1.61 -4.58
C SER A 105 -8.55 1.07 -6.01
N ASP A 106 -9.08 1.81 -6.99
CA ASP A 106 -9.08 1.41 -8.40
C ASP A 106 -7.69 1.52 -9.04
N ASN A 107 -6.81 2.35 -8.47
CA ASN A 107 -5.45 2.57 -8.96
C ASN A 107 -4.43 1.57 -8.39
N ILE A 108 -4.84 0.67 -7.50
CA ILE A 108 -3.96 -0.38 -6.97
C ILE A 108 -3.79 -1.48 -8.02
N SER A 109 -2.55 -1.88 -8.26
CA SER A 109 -2.21 -3.00 -9.12
C SER A 109 -2.91 -4.29 -8.68
N ARG A 110 -3.49 -5.02 -9.62
CA ARG A 110 -4.12 -6.33 -9.35
C ARG A 110 -3.10 -7.44 -9.24
N LEU A 111 -1.98 -7.28 -9.92
CA LEU A 111 -0.90 -8.26 -9.96
C LEU A 111 0.25 -7.76 -9.08
N ASP A 112 0.82 -8.68 -8.32
CA ASP A 112 2.12 -8.51 -7.68
C ASP A 112 3.00 -9.71 -8.03
N ALA A 113 4.28 -9.49 -8.16
CA ALA A 113 5.28 -10.53 -8.31
C ALA A 113 6.54 -10.10 -7.58
N GLY A 114 7.25 -11.05 -7.01
CA GLY A 114 8.38 -10.69 -6.16
C GLY A 114 9.28 -11.85 -5.84
N VAL A 115 10.16 -11.58 -4.90
CA VAL A 115 11.11 -12.56 -4.35
C VAL A 115 10.81 -12.80 -2.88
N GLU A 116 11.14 -14.00 -2.40
CA GLU A 116 10.89 -14.38 -1.01
C GLU A 116 12.00 -15.28 -0.46
N LEU A 117 12.18 -15.19 0.84
CA LEU A 117 13.11 -16.01 1.62
C LEU A 117 12.37 -16.60 2.82
N TYR A 118 12.52 -17.89 3.03
CA TYR A 118 11.91 -18.63 4.14
C TYR A 118 12.95 -19.41 4.93
N GLY A 119 12.78 -19.39 6.24
CA GLY A 119 13.45 -20.32 7.15
C GLY A 119 12.44 -21.26 7.77
N SER A 120 12.75 -22.55 7.83
CA SER A 120 11.93 -23.53 8.51
C SER A 120 12.70 -24.18 9.64
N HIS A 121 12.04 -24.38 10.77
CA HIS A 121 12.59 -25.05 11.95
C HIS A 121 11.67 -26.17 12.43
N SER A 122 12.23 -27.37 12.58
CA SER A 122 11.52 -28.50 13.17
C SER A 122 11.42 -28.33 14.69
N LEU A 123 10.20 -28.21 15.20
CA LEU A 123 9.89 -28.11 16.63
C LEU A 123 9.72 -29.50 17.29
N GLY A 124 9.92 -30.59 16.54
CA GLY A 124 9.76 -31.97 16.98
C GLY A 124 9.73 -32.90 15.77
N ALA A 125 9.24 -34.11 15.91
CA ALA A 125 9.21 -35.10 14.83
C ALA A 125 8.38 -34.60 13.64
N ASN A 126 7.21 -34.01 13.93
CA ASN A 126 6.18 -33.76 12.92
C ASN A 126 5.76 -32.29 12.81
N LEU A 127 6.25 -31.39 13.67
CA LEU A 127 5.85 -29.99 13.70
C LEU A 127 6.96 -29.10 13.13
N LEU A 128 6.57 -28.20 12.22
CA LEU A 128 7.46 -27.25 11.55
C LEU A 128 6.98 -25.81 11.81
N LEU A 129 7.89 -24.95 12.19
CA LEU A 129 7.70 -23.50 12.19
C LEU A 129 8.35 -22.93 10.93
N ASN A 130 7.58 -22.21 10.14
CA ASN A 130 8.06 -21.51 8.96
C ASN A 130 7.94 -20.01 9.18
N VAL A 131 9.00 -19.28 8.88
CA VAL A 131 9.02 -17.81 8.89
C VAL A 131 9.60 -17.34 7.57
N GLY A 132 8.94 -16.40 6.92
CA GLY A 132 9.35 -15.89 5.62
C GLY A 132 9.19 -14.40 5.47
N LEU A 133 10.06 -13.83 4.64
CA LEU A 133 10.00 -12.44 4.20
C LEU A 133 9.91 -12.42 2.68
N GLY A 134 8.94 -11.67 2.15
CA GLY A 134 8.78 -11.44 0.71
C GLY A 134 8.78 -9.95 0.40
N VAL A 135 9.27 -9.61 -0.80
CA VAL A 135 9.26 -8.25 -1.33
C VAL A 135 8.65 -8.28 -2.72
N GLY A 136 7.56 -7.55 -2.92
CA GLY A 136 6.96 -7.31 -4.21
C GLY A 136 7.85 -6.40 -5.05
N LEU A 137 7.93 -6.68 -6.34
CA LEU A 137 8.70 -5.90 -7.32
C LEU A 137 7.79 -5.10 -8.25
N ILE A 138 6.48 -5.35 -8.20
CA ILE A 138 5.49 -4.57 -8.94
C ILE A 138 5.02 -3.42 -8.04
N PRO A 139 5.05 -2.17 -8.53
CA PRO A 139 4.55 -1.04 -7.76
C PRO A 139 3.09 -1.22 -7.35
N LEU A 140 2.77 -0.86 -6.11
CA LEU A 140 1.41 -0.96 -5.57
C LEU A 140 0.41 -0.13 -6.37
N PHE A 141 0.82 1.04 -6.86
CA PHE A 141 0.01 1.89 -7.72
C PHE A 141 0.50 1.82 -9.16
N ASP A 142 -0.45 1.77 -10.09
CA ASP A 142 -0.16 1.90 -11.51
C ASP A 142 0.30 3.34 -11.81
N THR A 143 1.62 3.50 -11.92
CA THR A 143 2.26 4.78 -12.16
C THR A 143 1.94 5.38 -13.54
N HIS A 144 1.46 4.59 -14.49
CA HIS A 144 1.06 5.08 -15.81
C HIS A 144 -0.26 5.87 -15.76
N HIS A 145 -1.16 5.49 -14.86
CA HIS A 145 -2.47 6.09 -14.72
C HIS A 145 -2.59 7.00 -13.49
N PHE A 146 -1.69 6.86 -12.53
CA PHE A 146 -1.75 7.60 -11.27
C PHE A 146 -0.53 8.49 -11.07
N LYS A 147 -0.70 9.77 -11.43
CA LYS A 147 0.36 10.80 -11.30
C LYS A 147 0.41 11.47 -9.92
N GLY A 148 -0.47 11.10 -9.01
CA GLY A 148 -0.63 11.76 -7.71
C GLY A 148 0.42 11.41 -6.65
N ILE A 149 1.19 10.32 -6.84
CA ILE A 149 2.22 9.88 -5.89
C ILE A 149 3.57 9.90 -6.59
N PRO A 150 4.51 10.76 -6.15
CA PRO A 150 5.79 10.94 -6.83
C PRO A 150 6.81 9.83 -6.54
N PHE A 151 6.43 8.76 -5.82
CA PHE A 151 7.32 7.65 -5.46
C PHE A 151 6.61 6.31 -5.63
N ALA A 152 7.39 5.29 -5.98
CA ALA A 152 6.89 3.93 -6.08
C ALA A 152 6.78 3.29 -4.69
N MET A 153 5.63 2.66 -4.41
CA MET A 153 5.39 1.87 -3.20
C MET A 153 5.37 0.39 -3.57
N TYR A 154 5.98 -0.44 -2.73
CA TYR A 154 6.04 -1.88 -2.92
C TYR A 154 5.51 -2.63 -1.70
N ASN A 155 4.96 -3.82 -1.93
CA ASN A 155 4.51 -4.68 -0.85
C ASN A 155 5.70 -5.35 -0.16
N ILE A 156 5.62 -5.44 1.16
CA ILE A 156 6.51 -6.26 1.98
C ILE A 156 5.64 -7.25 2.74
N TYR A 157 5.96 -8.52 2.65
CA TYR A 157 5.22 -9.62 3.26
C TYR A 157 6.04 -10.27 4.36
N LEU A 158 5.49 -10.35 5.56
CA LEU A 158 5.99 -11.19 6.64
C LEU A 158 5.03 -12.35 6.81
N ASN A 159 5.56 -13.57 6.68
CA ASN A 159 4.79 -14.80 6.77
C ASN A 159 5.23 -15.61 7.97
N MET A 160 4.27 -16.15 8.70
CA MET A 160 4.49 -17.17 9.75
C MET A 160 3.49 -18.28 9.56
N ALA A 161 3.96 -19.53 9.59
CA ALA A 161 3.10 -20.70 9.47
C ALA A 161 3.60 -21.84 10.34
N LEU A 162 2.65 -22.61 10.88
CA LEU A 162 2.91 -23.91 11.47
C LEU A 162 2.52 -24.98 10.47
N GLY A 163 3.46 -25.87 10.17
CA GLY A 163 3.26 -27.02 9.31
C GLY A 163 3.27 -28.32 10.11
N TYR A 164 2.50 -29.30 9.66
CA TYR A 164 2.53 -30.65 10.19
C TYR A 164 2.98 -31.61 9.08
N ARG A 165 3.99 -32.45 9.38
CA ARG A 165 4.47 -33.47 8.47
C ARG A 165 3.79 -34.78 8.84
N PHE A 166 3.07 -35.36 7.91
CA PHE A 166 2.53 -36.70 8.01
C PHE A 166 3.62 -37.69 7.60
N GLU A 167 3.84 -38.73 8.40
CA GLU A 167 4.71 -39.87 8.06
C GLU A 167 3.92 -40.95 7.32
#